data_f504fa7efdd609225b7f9058d65259c5
#
_entry.id   f504fa7efdd609225b7f9058d65259c5
#
_cell.length_a   1.000
_cell.length_b   1.000
_cell.length_c   1.000
_cell.angle_alpha   90.00
_cell.angle_beta   90.00
_cell.angle_gamma   90.00
#
_symmetry.space_group_name_H-M   'P 1'
#
loop_
_entity.id
_entity.type
_entity.pdbx_description
1 polymer ?
#
loop_
_entity_poly.entity_id
_entity_poly.type
_entity_poly.pdbx_seq_one_letter_code
_entity_poly.pdbx_strand_id
1 'polypeptide(L)'
;MNWQAEYDVVVVGSGAGGIVSAITAAHNGLNTLIIEKGTTWGGSSALSGGGLWIPNNHVSKKAGLEDSEEEALLYMETVIEDTGPASTYERKEAYVKTGHKMVKFLEELGMKWVAAPLYPD
;
A
#
# COMPACT_ATOMS: atom_id res chain seq x y z
N MET A 1 -12.71 -32.96 -11.71
CA MET A 1 -12.33 -31.69 -12.39
C MET A 1 -10.84 -31.78 -12.68
N ASN A 2 -10.42 -31.45 -13.91
CA ASN A 2 -9.00 -31.40 -14.23
C ASN A 2 -8.55 -29.93 -14.09
N TRP A 3 -7.83 -29.64 -13.02
CA TRP A 3 -7.21 -28.32 -12.84
C TRP A 3 -6.02 -28.20 -13.78
N GLN A 4 -5.80 -27.00 -14.34
CA GLN A 4 -4.65 -26.71 -15.20
C GLN A 4 -3.39 -26.40 -14.40
N ALA A 5 -3.56 -25.83 -13.22
CA ALA A 5 -2.49 -25.49 -12.28
C ALA A 5 -3.02 -25.36 -10.85
N GLU A 6 -2.13 -25.42 -9.88
CA GLU A 6 -2.42 -25.25 -8.45
C GLU A 6 -1.46 -24.22 -7.86
N TYR A 7 -1.98 -23.32 -7.02
CA TYR A 7 -1.25 -22.24 -6.37
C TYR A 7 -1.66 -22.13 -4.91
N ASP A 8 -0.73 -21.72 -4.05
CA ASP A 8 -1.02 -21.46 -2.63
C ASP A 8 -1.87 -20.20 -2.46
N VAL A 9 -1.62 -19.19 -3.32
CA VAL A 9 -2.33 -17.91 -3.30
C VAL A 9 -2.69 -17.47 -4.72
N VAL A 10 -3.96 -17.11 -4.91
CA VAL A 10 -4.43 -16.48 -6.15
C VAL A 10 -4.91 -15.06 -5.83
N VAL A 11 -4.25 -14.07 -6.43
CA VAL A 11 -4.61 -12.65 -6.29
C VAL A 11 -5.41 -12.23 -7.51
N VAL A 12 -6.59 -11.65 -7.29
CA VAL A 12 -7.49 -11.18 -8.34
C VAL A 12 -7.32 -9.68 -8.53
N GLY A 13 -6.81 -9.28 -9.67
CA GLY A 13 -6.50 -7.89 -10.03
C GLY A 13 -5.05 -7.52 -9.77
N SER A 14 -4.49 -6.76 -10.71
CA SER A 14 -3.07 -6.35 -10.74
C SER A 14 -2.84 -4.87 -10.38
N GLY A 15 -3.80 -4.22 -9.72
CA GLY A 15 -3.58 -2.90 -9.13
C GLY A 15 -2.54 -2.95 -8.01
N ALA A 16 -2.13 -1.80 -7.46
CA ALA A 16 -1.08 -1.71 -6.45
C ALA A 16 -1.32 -2.67 -5.27
N GLY A 17 -2.53 -2.72 -4.73
CA GLY A 17 -2.86 -3.63 -3.62
C GLY A 17 -2.70 -5.10 -3.99
N GLY A 18 -3.14 -5.51 -5.19
CA GLY A 18 -2.98 -6.87 -5.68
C GLY A 18 -1.51 -7.25 -5.87
N ILE A 19 -0.74 -6.38 -6.53
CA ILE A 19 0.70 -6.63 -6.74
C ILE A 19 1.45 -6.73 -5.41
N VAL A 20 1.20 -5.82 -4.47
CA VAL A 20 1.87 -5.85 -3.15
C VAL A 20 1.48 -7.10 -2.37
N SER A 21 0.21 -7.52 -2.42
CA SER A 21 -0.24 -8.77 -1.80
C SER A 21 0.48 -9.99 -2.38
N ALA A 22 0.60 -10.06 -3.71
CA ALA A 22 1.27 -11.17 -4.38
C ALA A 22 2.78 -11.18 -4.09
N ILE A 23 3.44 -10.01 -4.09
CA ILE A 23 4.86 -9.89 -3.71
C ILE A 23 5.06 -10.37 -2.28
N THR A 24 4.18 -9.96 -1.36
CA THR A 24 4.25 -10.38 0.05
C THR A 24 4.08 -11.89 0.18
N ALA A 25 3.12 -12.49 -0.50
CA ALA A 25 2.91 -13.93 -0.49
C ALA A 25 4.14 -14.68 -1.05
N ALA A 26 4.64 -14.26 -2.21
CA ALA A 26 5.82 -14.86 -2.83
C ALA A 26 7.09 -14.68 -1.98
N HIS A 27 7.27 -13.53 -1.33
CA HIS A 27 8.38 -13.28 -0.39
C HIS A 27 8.35 -14.24 0.81
N ASN A 28 7.16 -14.67 1.22
CA ASN A 28 6.98 -15.69 2.26
C ASN A 28 7.05 -17.13 1.72
N GLY A 29 7.50 -17.34 0.49
CA GLY A 29 7.76 -18.64 -0.09
C GLY A 29 6.52 -19.35 -0.68
N LEU A 30 5.39 -18.63 -0.83
CA LEU A 30 4.16 -19.19 -1.37
C LEU A 30 4.17 -19.10 -2.91
N ASN A 31 3.73 -20.20 -3.56
CA ASN A 31 3.49 -20.21 -4.99
C ASN A 31 2.27 -19.36 -5.32
N THR A 32 2.48 -18.23 -5.99
CA THR A 32 1.48 -17.16 -6.12
C THR A 32 1.16 -16.88 -7.57
N LEU A 33 -0.13 -16.75 -7.88
CA LEU A 33 -0.65 -16.32 -9.18
C LEU A 33 -1.38 -14.99 -9.04
N ILE A 34 -1.15 -14.08 -9.99
CA ILE A 34 -2.01 -12.91 -10.19
C ILE A 34 -2.86 -13.14 -11.45
N ILE A 35 -4.16 -12.95 -11.35
CA ILE A 35 -5.07 -12.95 -12.49
C ILE A 35 -5.61 -11.54 -12.72
N GLU A 36 -5.59 -11.09 -13.98
CA GLU A 36 -6.03 -9.76 -14.39
C GLU A 36 -7.13 -9.88 -15.44
N LYS A 37 -8.18 -9.06 -15.30
CA LYS A 37 -9.31 -8.98 -16.24
C LYS A 37 -8.93 -8.23 -17.51
N GLY A 38 -8.11 -7.19 -17.37
CA GLY A 38 -7.71 -6.31 -18.47
C GLY A 38 -6.66 -6.96 -19.37
N THR A 39 -6.46 -6.35 -20.53
CA THR A 39 -5.38 -6.73 -21.46
C THR A 39 -4.02 -6.16 -21.03
N THR A 40 -4.02 -5.25 -20.08
CA THR A 40 -2.84 -4.65 -19.46
C THR A 40 -2.95 -4.79 -17.94
N TRP A 41 -1.83 -4.92 -17.29
CA TRP A 41 -1.74 -5.01 -15.82
C TRP A 41 -1.49 -3.64 -15.18
N GLY A 42 -1.75 -3.52 -13.88
CA GLY A 42 -1.51 -2.32 -13.08
C GLY A 42 -2.78 -1.56 -12.66
N GLY A 43 -3.93 -1.82 -13.33
CA GLY A 43 -5.21 -1.18 -13.00
C GLY A 43 -5.14 0.36 -13.02
N SER A 44 -5.97 1.02 -12.23
CA SER A 44 -5.95 2.48 -12.07
C SER A 44 -4.67 3.01 -11.43
N SER A 45 -3.95 2.19 -10.68
CA SER A 45 -2.65 2.57 -10.10
C SER A 45 -1.61 2.91 -11.16
N ALA A 46 -1.58 2.18 -12.27
CA ALA A 46 -0.67 2.45 -13.39
C ALA A 46 -1.04 3.72 -14.18
N LEU A 47 -2.27 4.21 -14.05
CA LEU A 47 -2.75 5.44 -14.70
C LEU A 47 -2.61 6.67 -13.79
N SER A 48 -2.32 6.46 -12.51
CA SER A 48 -2.15 7.53 -11.53
C SER A 48 -0.77 8.16 -11.60
N GLY A 49 -0.59 9.32 -10.97
CA GLY A 49 0.72 9.93 -10.76
C GLY A 49 1.64 9.16 -9.81
N GLY A 50 1.17 8.07 -9.20
CA GLY A 50 1.95 7.17 -8.35
C GLY A 50 2.23 7.73 -6.94
N GLY A 51 1.60 8.83 -6.54
CA GLY A 51 1.73 9.37 -5.19
C GLY A 51 1.08 8.45 -4.15
N LEU A 52 1.77 8.26 -3.02
CA LEU A 52 1.25 7.55 -1.85
C LEU A 52 1.34 8.46 -0.64
N TRP A 53 0.23 8.64 0.04
CA TRP A 53 0.21 9.30 1.34
C TRP A 53 0.43 8.25 2.44
N ILE A 54 1.63 8.18 2.94
CA ILE A 54 2.02 7.27 4.03
C ILE A 54 2.72 8.11 5.10
N PRO A 55 2.04 8.50 6.17
CA PRO A 55 2.63 9.33 7.21
C PRO A 55 3.73 8.60 7.97
N ASN A 56 4.58 9.37 8.62
CA ASN A 56 5.64 8.91 9.52
C ASN A 56 6.63 7.92 8.88
N ASN A 57 6.81 7.97 7.54
CA ASN A 57 7.71 7.08 6.83
C ASN A 57 9.16 7.62 6.80
N HIS A 58 10.12 6.72 6.67
CA HIS A 58 11.54 7.04 6.70
C HIS A 58 12.03 7.85 5.48
N VAL A 59 11.33 7.80 4.35
CA VAL A 59 11.69 8.56 3.13
C VAL A 59 11.39 10.03 3.34
N SER A 60 10.21 10.35 3.89
CA SER A 60 9.83 11.72 4.27
C SER A 60 10.76 12.29 5.34
N LYS A 61 11.10 11.50 6.37
CA LYS A 61 12.05 11.91 7.41
C LYS A 61 13.44 12.20 6.86
N LYS A 62 13.95 11.40 5.94
CA LYS A 62 15.23 11.67 5.26
C LYS A 62 15.19 12.96 4.43
N ALA A 63 14.02 13.36 3.95
CA ALA A 63 13.81 14.61 3.22
C ALA A 63 13.56 15.83 4.13
N GLY A 64 13.60 15.65 5.46
CA GLY A 64 13.37 16.70 6.43
C GLY A 64 11.89 17.07 6.65
N LEU A 65 10.99 16.19 6.23
CA LEU A 65 9.57 16.34 6.52
C LEU A 65 9.29 15.67 7.87
N GLU A 66 8.79 16.45 8.80
CA GLU A 66 8.43 16.00 10.14
C GLU A 66 6.93 15.74 10.17
N ASP A 67 6.56 14.56 10.61
CA ASP A 67 5.20 14.16 10.94
C ASP A 67 5.22 13.11 12.06
N SER A 68 4.07 12.88 12.68
CA SER A 68 3.93 11.89 13.74
C SER A 68 2.71 11.00 13.50
N GLU A 69 2.64 9.90 14.23
CA GLU A 69 1.45 9.03 14.19
C GLU A 69 0.23 9.76 14.74
N GLU A 70 0.43 10.59 15.78
CA GLU A 70 -0.62 11.35 16.42
C GLU A 70 -1.21 12.41 15.48
N GLU A 71 -0.35 13.17 14.79
CA GLU A 71 -0.80 14.17 13.80
C GLU A 71 -1.52 13.53 12.63
N ALA A 72 -0.99 12.43 12.11
CA ALA A 72 -1.62 11.68 11.02
C ALA A 72 -2.99 11.11 11.42
N LEU A 73 -3.14 10.58 12.63
CA LEU A 73 -4.42 10.10 13.13
C LEU A 73 -5.40 11.26 13.31
N LEU A 74 -4.97 12.38 13.89
CA LEU A 74 -5.79 13.57 14.05
C LEU A 74 -6.29 14.09 12.69
N TYR A 75 -5.41 14.13 11.69
CA TYR A 75 -5.78 14.50 10.32
C TYR A 75 -6.85 13.56 9.76
N MET A 76 -6.64 12.24 9.83
CA MET A 76 -7.61 11.26 9.35
C MET A 76 -8.95 11.34 10.08
N GLU A 77 -8.96 11.57 11.39
CA GLU A 77 -10.19 11.75 12.17
C GLU A 77 -10.94 13.01 11.73
N THR A 78 -10.22 14.08 11.42
CA THR A 78 -10.81 15.36 11.02
C THR A 78 -11.35 15.34 9.59
N VAL A 79 -10.65 14.67 8.66
CA VAL A 79 -10.97 14.73 7.22
C VAL A 79 -11.89 13.58 6.78
N ILE A 80 -11.70 12.40 7.36
CA ILE A 80 -12.46 11.19 6.98
C ILE A 80 -13.69 11.02 7.87
N GLU A 81 -13.58 11.37 9.15
CA GLU A 81 -14.60 11.11 10.18
C GLU A 81 -14.95 9.62 10.30
N ASP A 82 -16.02 9.27 10.99
CA ASP A 82 -16.57 7.92 11.02
C ASP A 82 -17.74 7.83 10.04
N THR A 83 -17.45 7.34 8.83
CA THR A 83 -18.44 7.16 7.76
C THR A 83 -18.88 5.70 7.61
N GLY A 84 -18.60 4.87 8.60
CA GLY A 84 -19.03 3.47 8.65
C GLY A 84 -17.86 2.47 8.78
N PRO A 85 -18.12 1.17 8.57
CA PRO A 85 -17.15 0.12 8.93
C PRO A 85 -15.83 0.16 8.17
N ALA A 86 -15.73 0.96 7.11
CA ALA A 86 -14.49 1.15 6.34
C ALA A 86 -13.60 2.25 6.90
N SER A 87 -14.11 3.13 7.79
CA SER A 87 -13.40 4.30 8.31
C SER A 87 -13.31 4.35 9.84
N THR A 88 -13.42 3.21 10.51
CA THR A 88 -13.31 3.16 11.98
C THR A 88 -11.93 3.61 12.45
N TYR A 89 -11.85 4.09 13.68
CA TYR A 89 -10.60 4.51 14.31
C TYR A 89 -9.53 3.41 14.23
N GLU A 90 -9.86 2.16 14.50
CA GLU A 90 -8.93 1.04 14.47
C GLU A 90 -8.33 0.81 13.07
N ARG A 91 -9.10 1.06 12.00
CA ARG A 91 -8.60 0.95 10.64
C ARG A 91 -7.64 2.09 10.29
N LYS A 92 -7.94 3.31 10.70
CA LYS A 92 -7.05 4.47 10.54
C LYS A 92 -5.76 4.26 11.34
N GLU A 93 -5.87 3.83 12.58
CA GLU A 93 -4.72 3.51 13.43
C GLU A 93 -3.86 2.40 12.81
N ALA A 94 -4.46 1.31 12.31
CA ALA A 94 -3.74 0.26 11.61
C ALA A 94 -3.01 0.77 10.36
N TYR A 95 -3.62 1.66 9.60
CA TYR A 95 -3.00 2.28 8.43
C TYR A 95 -1.77 3.10 8.83
N VAL A 96 -1.89 4.00 9.78
CA VAL A 96 -0.80 4.87 10.25
C VAL A 96 0.35 4.05 10.84
N LYS A 97 0.04 3.08 11.72
CA LYS A 97 1.05 2.24 12.39
C LYS A 97 1.74 1.21 11.50
N THR A 98 1.17 0.89 10.33
CA THR A 98 1.73 -0.18 9.47
C THR A 98 2.18 0.31 8.10
N GLY A 99 1.67 1.43 7.61
CA GLY A 99 2.00 1.94 6.27
C GLY A 99 3.49 2.13 6.04
N HIS A 100 4.21 2.69 7.01
CA HIS A 100 5.66 2.89 6.92
C HIS A 100 6.44 1.56 6.81
N LYS A 101 5.91 0.46 7.35
CA LYS A 101 6.53 -0.87 7.24
C LYS A 101 6.44 -1.39 5.81
N MET A 102 5.32 -1.12 5.13
CA MET A 102 5.14 -1.46 3.71
C MET A 102 6.13 -0.69 2.83
N VAL A 103 6.32 0.61 3.08
CA VAL A 103 7.30 1.43 2.35
C VAL A 103 8.70 0.85 2.50
N LYS A 104 9.11 0.50 3.72
CA LYS A 104 10.41 -0.10 3.99
C LYS A 104 10.55 -1.47 3.33
N PHE A 105 9.56 -2.34 3.44
CA PHE A 105 9.54 -3.67 2.84
C PHE A 105 9.75 -3.61 1.32
N LEU A 106 9.03 -2.74 0.63
CA LEU A 106 9.17 -2.60 -0.81
C LEU A 106 10.52 -1.97 -1.21
N GLU A 107 11.07 -1.06 -0.40
CA GLU A 107 12.42 -0.53 -0.62
C GLU A 107 13.48 -1.63 -0.51
N GLU A 108 13.38 -2.52 0.47
CA GLU A 108 14.26 -3.68 0.63
C GLU A 108 14.21 -4.65 -0.57
N LEU A 109 13.07 -4.70 -1.25
CA LEU A 109 12.88 -5.44 -2.50
C LEU A 109 13.32 -4.68 -3.76
N GLY A 110 13.86 -3.47 -3.60
CA GLY A 110 14.45 -2.68 -4.68
C GLY A 110 13.57 -1.57 -5.24
N MET A 111 12.39 -1.32 -4.66
CA MET A 111 11.56 -0.18 -5.05
C MET A 111 12.24 1.12 -4.62
N LYS A 112 12.24 2.11 -5.51
CA LYS A 112 12.83 3.43 -5.25
C LYS A 112 11.74 4.44 -4.93
N TRP A 113 11.81 5.01 -3.74
CA TRP A 113 10.89 6.04 -3.28
C TRP A 113 11.51 7.43 -3.41
N VAL A 114 10.66 8.40 -3.70
CA VAL A 114 11.01 9.82 -3.73
C VAL A 114 10.02 10.56 -2.86
N ALA A 115 10.52 11.35 -1.91
CA ALA A 115 9.66 12.25 -1.16
C ALA A 115 9.12 13.38 -2.06
N ALA A 116 7.90 13.81 -1.81
CA ALA A 116 7.23 14.89 -2.55
C ALA A 116 7.02 16.10 -1.64
N PRO A 117 8.07 16.87 -1.27
CA PRO A 117 7.99 17.94 -0.28
C PRO A 117 7.14 19.15 -0.72
N LEU A 118 6.76 19.20 -2.01
CA LEU A 118 5.91 20.26 -2.57
C LEU A 118 4.41 19.89 -2.56
N TYR A 119 4.06 18.76 -2.02
CA TYR A 119 2.67 18.34 -1.82
C TYR A 119 2.43 18.18 -0.31
N PRO A 120 2.33 19.29 0.44
CA PRO A 120 1.85 19.21 1.81
C PRO A 120 0.40 18.74 1.81
N ASP A 121 0.02 18.04 2.83
CA ASP A 121 -1.38 17.64 3.07
C ASP A 121 -2.26 18.84 3.43
#